data_85d237a3af5e9f4a18775c232763efc5
#
_entry.id   85d237a3af5e9f4a18775c232763efc5
#
_cell.length_a   1.000
_cell.length_b   1.000
_cell.length_c   1.000
_cell.angle_alpha   90.00
_cell.angle_beta   90.00
_cell.angle_gamma   90.00
#
_symmetry.space_group_name_H-M   'P 1'
#
loop_
_entity.id
_entity.type
_entity.pdbx_description
1 polymer ?
#
loop_
_entity_poly.entity_id
_entity_poly.type
_entity_poly.pdbx_seq_one_letter_code
_entity_poly.pdbx_strand_id
1 'polypeptide(L)'
;MKRMTLILVSLLATLATGSAWSYPMDGYEYTDCRRVLYTWRKMHGEVAGPPIPEGARLSIVDVLPRFTDVGPPLALDPDPELSGAIRAALGEDAAEYAVSVLDLSDPDSPVYAELNGDVVRNVGSVGKMVVGLAWFQALADVYPDDIAARERLMRETVITADEFVISDHHKVVLFDPDTNVREFRQIKVGDQGNLWDWMDWMLSASNNAAAATMQKQVMLLKHFGKAYPPTPEQEARFFEETNYNSSPARASRRWAAPTAWATSASW
;
A
#
# COMPACT_ATOMS: atom_id res chain seq x y z
N MET A 1 -38.74 -11.35 8.33
CA MET A 1 -37.64 -12.21 7.91
C MET A 1 -37.35 -12.23 6.38
N LYS A 2 -38.32 -12.23 5.47
CA LYS A 2 -38.06 -12.31 4.00
C LYS A 2 -37.49 -11.03 3.33
N ARG A 3 -37.63 -9.85 3.92
CA ARG A 3 -37.09 -8.59 3.34
C ARG A 3 -35.64 -8.28 3.66
N MET A 4 -35.12 -8.77 4.78
CA MET A 4 -33.70 -8.59 5.14
C MET A 4 -32.78 -9.47 4.29
N THR A 5 -33.19 -10.68 3.95
CA THR A 5 -32.40 -11.60 3.13
C THR A 5 -32.20 -11.08 1.70
N LEU A 6 -33.17 -10.31 1.15
CA LEU A 6 -33.03 -9.71 -0.20
C LEU A 6 -32.01 -8.56 -0.22
N ILE A 7 -31.92 -7.78 0.83
CA ILE A 7 -30.96 -6.65 0.91
C ILE A 7 -29.53 -7.18 1.05
N LEU A 8 -29.32 -8.24 1.82
CA LEU A 8 -27.99 -8.85 1.98
C LEU A 8 -27.50 -9.51 0.68
N VAL A 9 -28.39 -10.16 -0.06
CA VAL A 9 -28.06 -10.76 -1.37
C VAL A 9 -27.76 -9.68 -2.43
N SER A 10 -28.47 -8.55 -2.39
CA SER A 10 -28.19 -7.42 -3.28
C SER A 10 -26.85 -6.75 -2.97
N LEU A 11 -26.45 -6.66 -1.69
CA LEU A 11 -25.17 -6.11 -1.29
C LEU A 11 -24.00 -7.03 -1.66
N LEU A 12 -24.17 -8.35 -1.55
CA LEU A 12 -23.15 -9.32 -1.99
C LEU A 12 -23.00 -9.38 -3.52
N ALA A 13 -24.10 -9.16 -4.27
CA ALA A 13 -24.06 -9.15 -5.73
C ALA A 13 -23.32 -7.93 -6.31
N THR A 14 -23.30 -6.80 -5.59
CA THR A 14 -22.54 -5.61 -5.99
C THR A 14 -21.04 -5.70 -5.64
N LEU A 15 -20.65 -6.59 -4.76
CA LEU A 15 -19.22 -6.82 -4.43
C LEU A 15 -18.51 -7.74 -5.42
N ALA A 16 -19.25 -8.40 -6.32
CA ALA A 16 -18.68 -9.34 -7.29
C ALA A 16 -18.35 -8.74 -8.67
N THR A 17 -18.62 -7.45 -8.89
CA THR A 17 -18.36 -6.81 -10.18
C THR A 17 -17.12 -5.92 -10.10
N GLY A 18 -15.99 -6.50 -10.48
CA GLY A 18 -14.85 -5.77 -11.01
C GLY A 18 -14.00 -5.08 -9.95
N SER A 19 -12.77 -5.48 -9.88
CA SER A 19 -11.71 -4.69 -9.27
C SER A 19 -11.79 -3.26 -9.82
N ALA A 20 -12.45 -2.37 -9.11
CA ALA A 20 -12.44 -0.95 -9.43
C ALA A 20 -11.02 -0.44 -9.17
N TRP A 21 -10.23 -0.44 -10.20
CA TRP A 21 -8.91 0.17 -10.21
C TRP A 21 -9.11 1.68 -10.30
N SER A 22 -9.43 2.30 -9.18
CA SER A 22 -9.53 3.75 -9.11
C SER A 22 -8.13 4.32 -8.89
N TYR A 23 -7.46 4.61 -9.98
CA TYR A 23 -6.26 5.41 -10.00
C TYR A 23 -6.49 6.61 -10.89
N PRO A 24 -6.09 7.82 -10.45
CA PRO A 24 -6.06 8.97 -11.34
C PRO A 24 -5.09 8.65 -12.49
N MET A 25 -5.57 8.73 -13.71
CA MET A 25 -4.80 8.26 -14.85
C MET A 25 -3.75 9.24 -15.33
N ASP A 26 -3.91 10.50 -15.01
CA ASP A 26 -2.91 11.55 -15.17
C ASP A 26 -1.76 11.41 -14.16
N GLY A 27 -1.90 10.59 -13.14
CA GLY A 27 -0.83 10.30 -12.17
C GLY A 27 0.42 9.66 -12.78
N TYR A 28 0.36 9.09 -13.99
CA TYR A 28 1.55 8.56 -14.66
C TYR A 28 2.58 9.67 -14.97
N GLU A 29 2.14 10.89 -15.27
CA GLU A 29 3.01 12.02 -15.59
C GLU A 29 3.93 12.40 -14.41
N TYR A 30 3.45 12.14 -13.18
CA TYR A 30 4.19 12.39 -11.96
C TYR A 30 5.03 11.20 -11.51
N THR A 31 4.57 9.99 -11.81
CA THR A 31 5.10 8.77 -11.20
C THR A 31 5.91 7.89 -12.17
N ASP A 32 5.67 8.01 -13.48
CA ASP A 32 6.09 7.03 -14.50
C ASP A 32 5.65 5.59 -14.15
N CYS A 33 4.61 5.44 -13.33
CA CYS A 33 4.11 4.12 -12.96
C CYS A 33 3.53 3.40 -14.17
N ARG A 34 4.15 2.29 -14.55
CA ARG A 34 3.88 1.58 -15.82
C ARG A 34 2.45 1.06 -15.91
N ARG A 35 1.87 0.63 -14.78
CA ARG A 35 0.47 0.18 -14.76
C ARG A 35 -0.50 1.36 -15.00
N VAL A 36 -0.20 2.53 -14.47
CA VAL A 36 -0.99 3.74 -14.69
C VAL A 36 -0.87 4.17 -16.15
N LEU A 37 0.34 4.18 -16.70
CA LEU A 37 0.59 4.46 -18.12
C LEU A 37 -0.16 3.49 -19.06
N TYR A 38 -0.14 2.19 -18.76
CA TYR A 38 -0.95 1.22 -19.52
C TYR A 38 -2.44 1.59 -19.52
N THR A 39 -2.96 1.99 -18.36
CA THR A 39 -4.36 2.36 -18.21
C THR A 39 -4.67 3.64 -18.98
N TRP A 40 -3.78 4.61 -18.94
CA TRP A 40 -3.87 5.86 -19.68
C TRP A 40 -3.87 5.61 -21.20
N ARG A 41 -2.89 4.85 -21.74
CA ARG A 41 -2.81 4.47 -23.16
C ARG A 41 -4.07 3.73 -23.63
N LYS A 42 -4.61 2.87 -22.79
CA LYS A 42 -5.84 2.15 -23.07
C LYS A 42 -7.05 3.09 -23.20
N MET A 43 -7.14 4.13 -22.37
CA MET A 43 -8.21 5.13 -22.48
C MET A 43 -8.15 5.91 -23.80
N HIS A 44 -6.93 6.15 -24.28
CA HIS A 44 -6.70 6.86 -25.54
C HIS A 44 -6.73 5.92 -26.76
N GLY A 45 -7.06 4.65 -26.56
CA GLY A 45 -7.17 3.68 -27.67
C GLY A 45 -5.84 3.22 -28.25
N GLU A 46 -4.72 3.51 -27.58
CA GLU A 46 -3.36 3.13 -28.02
C GLU A 46 -3.06 1.66 -27.75
N VAL A 47 -3.68 1.07 -26.75
CA VAL A 47 -3.55 -0.35 -26.41
C VAL A 47 -4.91 -0.98 -26.14
N ALA A 48 -5.05 -2.26 -26.46
CA ALA A 48 -6.26 -3.02 -26.19
C ALA A 48 -6.37 -3.42 -24.70
N GLY A 49 -7.62 -3.59 -24.22
CA GLY A 49 -7.86 -4.07 -22.88
C GLY A 49 -9.31 -3.96 -22.44
N PRO A 50 -9.67 -4.50 -21.27
CA PRO A 50 -11.03 -4.43 -20.76
C PRO A 50 -11.45 -2.95 -20.50
N PRO A 51 -12.78 -2.63 -20.54
CA PRO A 51 -13.26 -1.27 -20.27
C PRO A 51 -12.73 -0.74 -18.93
N ILE A 52 -12.52 0.56 -18.86
CA ILE A 52 -12.11 1.24 -17.64
C ILE A 52 -13.38 1.76 -16.94
N PRO A 53 -13.57 1.47 -15.64
CA PRO A 53 -14.66 2.02 -14.87
C PRO A 53 -14.63 3.56 -14.85
N GLU A 54 -15.79 4.20 -14.80
CA GLU A 54 -15.88 5.66 -14.80
C GLU A 54 -15.12 6.31 -13.64
N GLY A 55 -15.19 5.73 -12.44
CA GLY A 55 -14.45 6.22 -11.28
C GLY A 55 -12.93 6.22 -11.42
N ALA A 56 -12.38 5.40 -12.33
CA ALA A 56 -10.94 5.40 -12.63
C ALA A 56 -10.50 6.53 -13.57
N ARG A 57 -11.44 7.38 -14.02
CA ARG A 57 -11.17 8.52 -14.93
C ARG A 57 -11.05 9.85 -14.19
N LEU A 58 -11.10 9.84 -12.86
CA LEU A 58 -10.89 11.06 -12.08
C LEU A 58 -9.46 11.55 -12.24
N SER A 59 -9.30 12.87 -12.28
CA SER A 59 -7.99 13.50 -12.22
C SER A 59 -7.37 13.32 -10.84
N ILE A 60 -6.04 13.32 -10.76
CA ILE A 60 -5.32 13.33 -9.49
C ILE A 60 -5.71 14.57 -8.65
N VAL A 61 -6.02 15.68 -9.31
CA VAL A 61 -6.48 16.90 -8.65
C VAL A 61 -7.82 16.72 -7.97
N ASP A 62 -8.71 15.86 -8.52
CA ASP A 62 -10.02 15.57 -7.94
C ASP A 62 -9.94 14.63 -6.72
N VAL A 63 -8.86 13.85 -6.63
CA VAL A 63 -8.65 12.86 -5.55
C VAL A 63 -7.60 13.28 -4.54
N LEU A 64 -6.87 14.37 -4.78
CA LEU A 64 -5.91 14.89 -3.80
C LEU A 64 -6.62 15.25 -2.51
N PRO A 65 -6.35 14.52 -1.41
CA PRO A 65 -6.90 14.88 -0.12
C PRO A 65 -6.41 16.27 0.27
N ARG A 66 -7.31 17.15 0.68
CA ARG A 66 -6.95 18.48 1.18
C ARG A 66 -6.48 18.36 2.63
N PHE A 67 -5.26 17.88 2.84
CA PHE A 67 -4.68 17.75 4.17
C PHE A 67 -4.04 19.04 4.69
N THR A 68 -4.11 20.14 3.94
CA THR A 68 -3.51 21.41 4.32
C THR A 68 -4.18 22.05 5.54
N ASP A 69 -5.42 21.70 5.80
CA ASP A 69 -6.21 22.23 6.93
C ASP A 69 -6.41 21.18 8.02
N VAL A 70 -5.38 20.36 8.26
CA VAL A 70 -5.42 19.36 9.33
C VAL A 70 -5.55 20.06 10.67
N GLY A 71 -6.75 19.99 11.24
CA GLY A 71 -7.01 20.40 12.62
C GLY A 71 -6.26 19.50 13.62
N PRO A 72 -6.39 19.77 14.91
CA PRO A 72 -5.82 18.91 15.93
C PRO A 72 -6.34 17.48 15.73
N PRO A 73 -5.54 16.45 16.13
CA PRO A 73 -5.98 15.07 16.03
C PRO A 73 -7.37 14.90 16.64
N LEU A 74 -8.27 14.22 15.92
CA LEU A 74 -9.58 13.85 16.44
C LEU A 74 -9.36 12.85 17.58
N ALA A 75 -9.47 13.34 18.81
CA ALA A 75 -9.54 12.50 20.00
C ALA A 75 -11.02 12.28 20.31
N LEU A 76 -11.58 11.19 19.79
CA LEU A 76 -12.98 10.81 20.02
C LEU A 76 -13.01 9.62 20.96
N ASP A 77 -13.83 9.73 22.00
CA ASP A 77 -14.19 8.58 22.81
C ASP A 77 -15.15 7.67 22.02
N PRO A 78 -15.06 6.34 22.20
CA PRO A 78 -15.95 5.43 21.50
C PRO A 78 -17.41 5.66 21.90
N ASP A 79 -18.28 5.88 20.92
CA ASP A 79 -19.72 5.97 21.10
C ASP A 79 -20.29 4.61 21.54
N PRO A 80 -20.97 4.53 22.71
CA PRO A 80 -21.45 3.26 23.25
C PRO A 80 -22.58 2.64 22.43
N GLU A 81 -23.43 3.45 21.79
CA GLU A 81 -24.58 2.97 21.02
C GLU A 81 -24.11 2.34 19.71
N LEU A 82 -23.24 3.03 18.97
CA LEU A 82 -22.67 2.50 17.73
C LEU A 82 -21.77 1.29 18.01
N SER A 83 -20.95 1.32 19.06
CA SER A 83 -20.13 0.17 19.49
C SER A 83 -20.98 -1.04 19.87
N GLY A 84 -22.12 -0.80 20.56
CA GLY A 84 -23.11 -1.83 20.87
C GLY A 84 -23.78 -2.39 19.63
N ALA A 85 -24.11 -1.55 18.66
CA ALA A 85 -24.69 -1.98 17.38
C ALA A 85 -23.71 -2.85 16.56
N ILE A 86 -22.43 -2.50 16.53
CA ILE A 86 -21.37 -3.31 15.91
C ILE A 86 -21.30 -4.68 16.57
N ARG A 87 -21.25 -4.74 17.91
CA ARG A 87 -21.23 -5.99 18.66
C ARG A 87 -22.46 -6.85 18.37
N ALA A 88 -23.64 -6.25 18.35
CA ALA A 88 -24.88 -6.94 18.06
C ALA A 88 -24.93 -7.49 16.62
N ALA A 89 -24.40 -6.74 15.67
CA ALA A 89 -24.33 -7.16 14.26
C ALA A 89 -23.41 -8.37 14.05
N LEU A 90 -22.29 -8.45 14.79
CA LEU A 90 -21.34 -9.56 14.75
C LEU A 90 -21.81 -10.79 15.56
N GLY A 91 -22.70 -10.60 16.55
CA GLY A 91 -23.25 -11.69 17.34
C GLY A 91 -22.18 -12.54 18.04
N GLU A 92 -22.22 -13.85 17.82
CA GLU A 92 -21.29 -14.80 18.45
C GLU A 92 -19.85 -14.62 17.97
N ASP A 93 -19.65 -14.10 16.74
CA ASP A 93 -18.33 -13.85 16.17
C ASP A 93 -17.66 -12.58 16.70
N ALA A 94 -18.33 -11.78 17.53
CA ALA A 94 -17.80 -10.51 18.03
C ALA A 94 -16.44 -10.62 18.74
N ALA A 95 -16.13 -11.78 19.33
CA ALA A 95 -14.85 -12.04 19.97
C ALA A 95 -13.70 -12.25 18.96
N GLU A 96 -14.02 -12.62 17.72
CA GLU A 96 -13.05 -12.93 16.69
C GLU A 96 -12.57 -11.67 15.93
N TYR A 97 -13.26 -10.54 16.10
CA TYR A 97 -12.99 -9.30 15.38
C TYR A 97 -12.46 -8.20 16.32
N ALA A 98 -11.55 -7.39 15.77
CA ALA A 98 -11.24 -6.06 16.27
C ALA A 98 -11.71 -5.06 15.21
N VAL A 99 -12.57 -4.12 15.57
CA VAL A 99 -13.24 -3.20 14.64
C VAL A 99 -13.10 -1.78 15.15
N SER A 100 -12.76 -0.87 14.26
CA SER A 100 -12.84 0.57 14.47
C SER A 100 -13.65 1.20 13.34
N VAL A 101 -14.62 2.03 13.67
CA VAL A 101 -15.47 2.74 12.70
C VAL A 101 -15.42 4.23 13.02
N LEU A 102 -15.14 5.03 12.01
CA LEU A 102 -15.31 6.47 12.05
C LEU A 102 -16.43 6.84 11.08
N ASP A 103 -17.55 7.30 11.64
CA ASP A 103 -18.69 7.78 10.86
C ASP A 103 -18.49 9.27 10.56
N LEU A 104 -18.39 9.59 9.28
CA LEU A 104 -18.24 10.94 8.73
C LEU A 104 -19.50 11.39 7.97
N SER A 105 -20.66 10.76 8.23
CA SER A 105 -21.95 11.15 7.59
C SER A 105 -22.30 12.59 7.89
N ASP A 106 -21.94 13.06 9.08
CA ASP A 106 -21.90 14.48 9.46
C ASP A 106 -20.44 14.86 9.76
N PRO A 107 -19.74 15.53 8.84
CA PRO A 107 -18.34 15.90 9.03
C PRO A 107 -18.10 16.89 10.19
N ASP A 108 -19.13 17.66 10.57
CA ASP A 108 -19.06 18.61 11.67
C ASP A 108 -19.25 17.92 13.04
N SER A 109 -19.75 16.69 13.03
CA SER A 109 -20.01 15.89 14.24
C SER A 109 -19.63 14.41 14.00
N PRO A 110 -18.35 14.10 13.77
CA PRO A 110 -17.91 12.74 13.50
C PRO A 110 -18.10 11.85 14.73
N VAL A 111 -18.52 10.60 14.52
CA VAL A 111 -18.75 9.60 15.56
C VAL A 111 -17.74 8.47 15.43
N TYR A 112 -17.08 8.12 16.52
CA TYR A 112 -16.16 6.99 16.57
C TYR A 112 -16.77 5.83 17.35
N ALA A 113 -16.55 4.62 16.89
CA ALA A 113 -16.93 3.41 17.61
C ALA A 113 -15.83 2.35 17.51
N GLU A 114 -15.73 1.52 18.52
CA GLU A 114 -14.79 0.40 18.50
C GLU A 114 -15.30 -0.85 19.19
N LEU A 115 -14.76 -1.98 18.75
CA LEU A 115 -14.92 -3.27 19.37
C LEU A 115 -13.56 -3.96 19.46
N ASN A 116 -13.16 -4.36 20.67
CA ASN A 116 -11.89 -5.06 20.93
C ASN A 116 -10.65 -4.29 20.40
N GLY A 117 -10.63 -2.94 20.50
CA GLY A 117 -9.54 -2.10 20.00
C GLY A 117 -8.18 -2.42 20.63
N ASP A 118 -8.15 -2.87 21.88
CA ASP A 118 -6.92 -3.24 22.61
C ASP A 118 -6.38 -4.63 22.24
N VAL A 119 -7.10 -5.41 21.44
CA VAL A 119 -6.68 -6.77 21.10
C VAL A 119 -5.72 -6.75 19.92
N VAL A 120 -4.48 -7.19 20.18
CA VAL A 120 -3.47 -7.34 19.13
C VAL A 120 -3.87 -8.48 18.18
N ARG A 121 -4.06 -8.15 16.92
CA ARG A 121 -4.43 -9.08 15.86
C ARG A 121 -3.39 -9.08 14.74
N ASN A 122 -3.31 -10.18 14.02
CA ASN A 122 -2.53 -10.21 12.77
C ASN A 122 -3.30 -9.43 11.71
N VAL A 123 -2.75 -8.28 11.32
CA VAL A 123 -3.37 -7.38 10.33
C VAL A 123 -3.20 -7.85 8.89
N GLY A 124 -2.45 -8.92 8.65
CA GLY A 124 -2.18 -9.42 7.30
C GLY A 124 -1.59 -8.33 6.40
N SER A 125 -2.12 -8.20 5.21
CA SER A 125 -1.62 -7.26 4.20
C SER A 125 -1.86 -5.78 4.51
N VAL A 126 -2.68 -5.43 5.51
CA VAL A 126 -2.78 -4.04 5.97
C VAL A 126 -1.43 -3.52 6.48
N GLY A 127 -0.57 -4.41 6.98
CA GLY A 127 0.81 -4.07 7.36
C GLY A 127 1.67 -3.47 6.23
N LYS A 128 1.30 -3.66 4.96
CA LYS A 128 1.98 -3.03 3.82
C LYS A 128 1.80 -1.50 3.79
N MET A 129 0.72 -1.00 4.36
CA MET A 129 0.55 0.45 4.55
C MET A 129 1.63 1.02 5.48
N VAL A 130 2.02 0.28 6.52
CA VAL A 130 3.12 0.67 7.41
C VAL A 130 4.44 0.73 6.67
N VAL A 131 4.70 -0.21 5.73
CA VAL A 131 5.89 -0.15 4.87
C VAL A 131 5.87 1.09 4.00
N GLY A 132 4.71 1.44 3.41
CA GLY A 132 4.54 2.67 2.64
C GLY A 132 4.79 3.93 3.49
N LEU A 133 4.22 3.99 4.67
CA LEU A 133 4.47 5.10 5.62
C LEU A 133 5.94 5.21 6.01
N ALA A 134 6.59 4.08 6.33
CA ALA A 134 8.01 4.04 6.68
C ALA A 134 8.90 4.53 5.53
N TRP A 135 8.54 4.23 4.29
CA TRP A 135 9.24 4.71 3.10
C TRP A 135 9.11 6.24 2.97
N PHE A 136 7.89 6.77 3.03
CA PHE A 136 7.68 8.22 2.92
C PHE A 136 8.28 8.98 4.10
N GLN A 137 8.27 8.41 5.30
CA GLN A 137 8.96 9.01 6.45
C GLN A 137 10.47 9.02 6.23
N ALA A 138 11.07 7.92 5.74
CA ALA A 138 12.50 7.88 5.42
C ALA A 138 12.89 8.91 4.35
N LEU A 139 12.04 9.12 3.32
CA LEU A 139 12.23 10.19 2.35
C LEU A 139 12.18 11.58 2.99
N ALA A 140 11.24 11.79 3.92
CA ALA A 140 11.11 13.05 4.64
C ALA A 140 12.32 13.32 5.54
N ASP A 141 12.84 12.30 6.21
CA ASP A 141 14.02 12.39 7.07
C ASP A 141 15.29 12.74 6.27
N VAL A 142 15.45 12.12 5.08
CA VAL A 142 16.65 12.33 4.23
C VAL A 142 16.57 13.64 3.45
N TYR A 143 15.39 14.04 3.02
CA TYR A 143 15.14 15.24 2.21
C TYR A 143 14.02 16.10 2.83
N PRO A 144 14.24 16.71 4.02
CA PRO A 144 13.15 17.36 4.77
C PRO A 144 12.47 18.49 3.98
N ASP A 145 13.27 19.31 3.26
CA ASP A 145 12.80 20.50 2.56
C ASP A 145 12.88 20.39 1.03
N ASP A 146 13.25 19.22 0.49
CA ASP A 146 13.43 19.01 -0.96
C ASP A 146 12.43 17.99 -1.50
N ILE A 147 11.19 18.43 -1.71
CA ILE A 147 10.11 17.63 -2.30
C ILE A 147 10.52 17.13 -3.70
N ALA A 148 11.15 18.00 -4.50
CA ALA A 148 11.57 17.64 -5.85
C ALA A 148 12.61 16.51 -5.86
N ALA A 149 13.52 16.47 -4.87
CA ALA A 149 14.44 15.34 -4.73
C ALA A 149 13.71 14.04 -4.37
N ARG A 150 12.69 14.09 -3.50
CA ARG A 150 11.86 12.92 -3.16
C ARG A 150 11.13 12.39 -4.40
N GLU A 151 10.52 13.28 -5.17
CA GLU A 151 9.80 12.93 -6.42
C GLU A 151 10.75 12.32 -7.45
N ARG A 152 11.91 12.96 -7.69
CA ARG A 152 12.93 12.41 -8.61
C ARG A 152 13.40 11.03 -8.16
N LEU A 153 13.68 10.85 -6.87
CA LEU A 153 14.12 9.56 -6.36
C LEU A 153 13.09 8.45 -6.65
N MET A 154 11.82 8.72 -6.35
CA MET A 154 10.72 7.77 -6.60
C MET A 154 10.57 7.43 -8.07
N ARG A 155 10.72 8.41 -8.93
CA ARG A 155 10.48 8.28 -10.37
C ARG A 155 11.65 7.68 -11.14
N GLU A 156 12.89 8.09 -10.79
CA GLU A 156 14.07 7.79 -11.59
C GLU A 156 14.87 6.58 -11.07
N THR A 157 14.68 6.20 -9.81
CA THR A 157 15.38 5.04 -9.25
C THR A 157 14.73 3.75 -9.71
N VAL A 158 15.41 3.01 -10.58
CA VAL A 158 14.99 1.69 -11.03
C VAL A 158 15.56 0.62 -10.13
N ILE A 159 14.67 -0.20 -9.56
CA ILE A 159 15.01 -1.35 -8.73
C ILE A 159 14.82 -2.62 -9.54
N THR A 160 15.84 -3.48 -9.52
CA THR A 160 15.78 -4.82 -10.11
C THR A 160 15.43 -5.83 -9.02
N ALA A 161 14.47 -6.70 -9.30
CA ALA A 161 14.10 -7.81 -8.42
C ALA A 161 15.27 -8.78 -8.24
N ASP A 162 15.59 -9.10 -7.00
CA ASP A 162 16.63 -10.03 -6.59
C ASP A 162 16.06 -11.15 -5.70
N GLU A 163 16.90 -11.81 -4.89
CA GLU A 163 16.50 -12.89 -3.99
C GLU A 163 15.54 -12.46 -2.85
N PHE A 164 15.33 -11.17 -2.63
CA PHE A 164 14.29 -10.67 -1.72
C PHE A 164 12.88 -10.89 -2.27
N VAL A 165 12.76 -11.20 -3.57
CA VAL A 165 11.50 -11.64 -4.18
C VAL A 165 11.17 -13.03 -3.71
N ILE A 166 10.33 -13.12 -2.68
CA ILE A 166 9.83 -14.39 -2.15
C ILE A 166 8.68 -14.91 -3.00
N SER A 167 8.49 -16.24 -3.02
CA SER A 167 7.35 -16.86 -3.67
C SER A 167 6.04 -16.25 -3.18
N ASP A 168 5.25 -15.77 -4.11
CA ASP A 168 3.98 -15.11 -3.85
C ASP A 168 2.97 -15.53 -4.93
N HIS A 169 1.72 -15.73 -4.53
CA HIS A 169 0.64 -16.06 -5.47
C HIS A 169 0.03 -14.81 -6.13
N HIS A 170 0.30 -13.61 -5.59
CA HIS A 170 -0.22 -12.37 -6.15
C HIS A 170 0.46 -12.03 -7.47
N LYS A 171 -0.38 -11.71 -8.46
CA LYS A 171 0.06 -11.28 -9.77
C LYS A 171 -0.01 -9.77 -9.85
N VAL A 172 0.91 -9.18 -10.60
CA VAL A 172 0.98 -7.75 -10.88
C VAL A 172 0.88 -7.49 -12.38
N VAL A 173 0.49 -6.29 -12.74
CA VAL A 173 0.58 -5.83 -14.13
C VAL A 173 2.00 -5.33 -14.37
N LEU A 174 2.68 -5.99 -15.28
CA LEU A 174 3.96 -5.59 -15.83
C LEU A 174 3.69 -5.05 -17.22
N PHE A 175 4.04 -3.81 -17.47
CA PHE A 175 3.84 -3.16 -18.77
C PHE A 175 5.15 -2.62 -19.28
N ASP A 176 5.47 -2.98 -20.51
CA ASP A 176 6.60 -2.44 -21.25
C ASP A 176 6.11 -1.29 -22.15
N PRO A 177 6.50 -0.05 -21.84
CA PRO A 177 6.05 1.12 -22.60
C PRO A 177 6.60 1.19 -24.03
N ASP A 178 7.72 0.54 -24.32
CA ASP A 178 8.37 0.58 -25.63
C ASP A 178 7.72 -0.40 -26.61
N THR A 179 7.31 -1.56 -26.11
CA THR A 179 6.69 -2.62 -26.94
C THR A 179 5.17 -2.67 -26.80
N ASN A 180 4.58 -1.93 -25.85
CA ASN A 180 3.17 -2.02 -25.49
C ASN A 180 2.74 -3.42 -25.01
N VAL A 181 3.69 -4.25 -24.59
CA VAL A 181 3.39 -5.58 -24.07
C VAL A 181 2.98 -5.49 -22.60
N ARG A 182 1.84 -6.09 -22.30
CA ARG A 182 1.32 -6.23 -20.93
C ARG A 182 1.33 -7.69 -20.52
N GLU A 183 1.98 -7.97 -19.40
CA GLU A 183 1.88 -9.25 -18.73
C GLU A 183 1.12 -9.11 -17.39
N PHE A 184 0.42 -10.17 -17.00
CA PHE A 184 -0.20 -10.27 -15.69
C PHE A 184 0.27 -11.56 -15.01
N ARG A 185 1.32 -11.46 -14.22
CA ARG A 185 2.02 -12.58 -13.60
C ARG A 185 2.68 -12.19 -12.28
N GLN A 186 3.21 -13.18 -11.60
CA GLN A 186 4.06 -12.97 -10.43
C GLN A 186 5.36 -12.26 -10.82
N ILE A 187 5.91 -11.46 -9.89
CA ILE A 187 7.25 -10.87 -10.01
C ILE A 187 8.29 -11.98 -9.96
N LYS A 188 9.32 -11.87 -10.78
CA LYS A 188 10.46 -12.78 -10.86
C LYS A 188 11.76 -12.01 -10.64
N VAL A 189 12.80 -12.72 -10.21
CA VAL A 189 14.17 -12.17 -10.21
C VAL A 189 14.53 -11.65 -11.60
N GLY A 190 15.06 -10.44 -11.66
CA GLY A 190 15.39 -9.71 -12.88
C GLY A 190 14.29 -8.76 -13.39
N ASP A 191 13.06 -8.84 -12.87
CA ASP A 191 12.03 -7.84 -13.19
C ASP A 191 12.43 -6.47 -12.65
N GLN A 192 12.10 -5.43 -13.41
CA GLN A 192 12.49 -4.05 -13.09
C GLN A 192 11.27 -3.14 -13.00
N GLY A 193 11.36 -2.17 -12.11
CA GLY A 193 10.41 -1.07 -11.99
C GLY A 193 11.04 0.10 -11.25
N ASN A 194 10.49 1.30 -11.42
CA ASN A 194 10.87 2.40 -10.56
C ASN A 194 10.23 2.23 -9.15
N LEU A 195 10.60 3.07 -8.20
CA LEU A 195 10.08 2.94 -6.83
C LEU A 195 8.55 3.11 -6.76
N TRP A 196 7.94 3.87 -7.67
CA TRP A 196 6.49 3.97 -7.78
C TRP A 196 5.86 2.66 -8.29
N ASP A 197 6.48 1.95 -9.23
CA ASP A 197 6.01 0.63 -9.66
C ASP A 197 6.01 -0.36 -8.50
N TRP A 198 7.09 -0.39 -7.71
CA TRP A 198 7.21 -1.27 -6.55
C TRP A 198 6.18 -0.93 -5.46
N MET A 199 5.96 0.36 -5.22
CA MET A 199 4.94 0.83 -4.28
C MET A 199 3.53 0.44 -4.76
N ASP A 200 3.25 0.60 -6.06
CA ASP A 200 1.98 0.24 -6.66
C ASP A 200 1.74 -1.28 -6.59
N TRP A 201 2.70 -2.09 -6.96
CA TRP A 201 2.56 -3.56 -6.86
C TRP A 201 2.34 -4.02 -5.42
N MET A 202 3.00 -3.38 -4.45
CA MET A 202 2.81 -3.67 -3.03
C MET A 202 1.40 -3.32 -2.55
N LEU A 203 0.91 -2.12 -2.85
CA LEU A 203 -0.33 -1.59 -2.29
C LEU A 203 -1.57 -1.99 -3.11
N SER A 204 -1.49 -1.91 -4.45
CA SER A 204 -2.65 -2.18 -5.32
C SER A 204 -2.92 -3.67 -5.52
N ALA A 205 -1.86 -4.47 -5.69
CA ALA A 205 -1.97 -5.91 -5.92
C ALA A 205 -1.73 -6.72 -4.64
N SER A 206 -1.41 -6.05 -3.54
CA SER A 206 -1.04 -6.70 -2.28
C SER A 206 0.14 -7.69 -2.42
N ASN A 207 1.06 -7.41 -3.36
CA ASN A 207 2.15 -8.32 -3.70
C ASN A 207 3.19 -8.38 -2.57
N ASN A 208 3.53 -9.58 -2.12
CA ASN A 208 4.46 -9.77 -1.00
C ASN A 208 5.93 -9.62 -1.44
N ALA A 209 6.26 -9.99 -2.67
CA ALA A 209 7.58 -9.77 -3.23
C ALA A 209 7.90 -8.27 -3.31
N ALA A 210 6.94 -7.47 -3.77
CA ALA A 210 7.07 -6.02 -3.78
C ALA A 210 7.19 -5.45 -2.36
N ALA A 211 6.44 -5.98 -1.39
CA ALA A 211 6.56 -5.56 0.01
C ALA A 211 7.96 -5.85 0.59
N ALA A 212 8.51 -7.04 0.35
CA ALA A 212 9.86 -7.39 0.79
C ALA A 212 10.92 -6.49 0.15
N THR A 213 10.79 -6.21 -1.15
CA THR A 213 11.66 -5.27 -1.87
C THR A 213 11.56 -3.86 -1.27
N MET A 214 10.35 -3.33 -1.05
CA MET A 214 10.18 -2.00 -0.46
C MET A 214 10.71 -1.90 0.96
N GLN A 215 10.57 -2.95 1.79
CA GLN A 215 11.20 -3.00 3.12
C GLN A 215 12.74 -2.93 3.01
N LYS A 216 13.33 -3.67 2.06
CA LYS A 216 14.76 -3.57 1.77
C LYS A 216 15.16 -2.15 1.41
N GLN A 217 14.40 -1.49 0.53
CA GLN A 217 14.69 -0.12 0.11
C GLN A 217 14.58 0.90 1.27
N VAL A 218 13.62 0.73 2.19
CA VAL A 218 13.53 1.56 3.42
C VAL A 218 14.82 1.45 4.24
N MET A 219 15.34 0.23 4.45
CA MET A 219 16.58 0.02 5.21
C MET A 219 17.77 0.68 4.54
N LEU A 220 17.90 0.51 3.22
CA LEU A 220 18.98 1.09 2.43
C LEU A 220 18.93 2.62 2.42
N LEU A 221 17.73 3.20 2.21
CA LEU A 221 17.56 4.66 2.24
C LEU A 221 17.93 5.23 3.62
N LYS A 222 17.50 4.60 4.70
CA LYS A 222 17.85 5.04 6.06
C LYS A 222 19.33 4.93 6.37
N HIS A 223 20.02 3.93 5.83
CA HIS A 223 21.44 3.73 6.06
C HIS A 223 22.32 4.67 5.21
N PHE A 224 22.03 4.75 3.91
CA PHE A 224 22.84 5.52 2.96
C PHE A 224 22.44 7.00 2.86
N GLY A 225 21.25 7.36 3.31
CA GLY A 225 20.76 8.74 3.26
C GLY A 225 20.80 9.30 1.84
N LYS A 226 21.43 10.45 1.66
CA LYS A 226 21.57 11.12 0.34
C LYS A 226 22.51 10.37 -0.64
N ALA A 227 23.26 9.35 -0.19
CA ALA A 227 24.04 8.50 -1.07
C ALA A 227 23.23 7.29 -1.63
N TYR A 228 21.94 7.19 -1.29
CA TYR A 228 21.06 6.20 -1.87
C TYR A 228 20.76 6.52 -3.36
N PRO A 229 20.64 5.55 -4.27
CA PRO A 229 20.79 4.10 -4.03
C PRO A 229 22.26 3.67 -3.91
N PRO A 230 22.55 2.63 -3.10
CA PRO A 230 23.89 2.08 -3.02
C PRO A 230 24.31 1.35 -4.29
N THR A 231 25.62 1.15 -4.45
CA THR A 231 26.11 0.18 -5.43
C THR A 231 25.82 -1.25 -4.96
N PRO A 232 25.83 -2.26 -5.86
CA PRO A 232 25.64 -3.65 -5.46
C PRO A 232 26.63 -4.12 -4.37
N GLU A 233 27.87 -3.66 -4.44
CA GLU A 233 28.92 -4.00 -3.45
C GLU A 233 28.66 -3.35 -2.08
N GLN A 234 28.15 -2.11 -2.08
CA GLN A 234 27.73 -1.41 -0.85
C GLN A 234 26.51 -2.08 -0.21
N GLU A 235 25.55 -2.47 -1.02
CA GLU A 235 24.37 -3.19 -0.56
C GLU A 235 24.75 -4.55 0.05
N ALA A 236 25.56 -5.34 -0.63
CA ALA A 236 26.04 -6.63 -0.13
C ALA A 236 26.75 -6.47 1.22
N ARG A 237 27.67 -5.50 1.33
CA ARG A 237 28.39 -5.20 2.57
C ARG A 237 27.45 -4.79 3.71
N PHE A 238 26.43 -3.97 3.42
CA PHE A 238 25.43 -3.57 4.40
C PHE A 238 24.73 -4.78 5.01
N PHE A 239 24.33 -5.76 4.19
CA PHE A 239 23.67 -6.96 4.67
C PHE A 239 24.60 -7.92 5.41
N GLU A 240 25.86 -7.98 5.03
CA GLU A 240 26.91 -8.73 5.75
C GLU A 240 27.16 -8.14 7.14
N GLU A 241 27.39 -6.83 7.24
CA GLU A 241 27.75 -6.13 8.48
C GLU A 241 26.57 -6.08 9.48
N THR A 242 25.34 -5.95 8.98
CA THR A 242 24.15 -5.90 9.86
C THR A 242 23.71 -7.26 10.36
N ASN A 243 24.44 -8.34 10.02
CA ASN A 243 24.06 -9.72 10.36
C ASN A 243 22.61 -10.04 9.92
N TYR A 244 22.12 -9.26 8.97
CA TYR A 244 20.83 -9.47 8.34
C TYR A 244 21.02 -10.67 7.43
N ASN A 245 20.85 -11.87 8.03
CA ASN A 245 20.97 -13.11 7.27
C ASN A 245 20.15 -13.00 6.00
N SER A 246 20.85 -12.91 4.89
CA SER A 246 20.35 -12.72 3.52
C SER A 246 19.49 -13.88 2.99
N SER A 247 19.04 -14.78 3.87
CA SER A 247 18.03 -15.74 3.52
C SER A 247 16.65 -15.05 3.49
N PRO A 248 16.06 -14.80 2.33
CA PRO A 248 14.73 -14.18 2.18
C PRO A 248 13.66 -14.86 3.06
N ALA A 249 13.80 -16.16 3.25
CA ALA A 249 12.93 -16.98 4.11
C ALA A 249 13.05 -16.68 5.60
N ARG A 250 14.15 -16.08 6.07
CA ARG A 250 14.35 -15.67 7.48
C ARG A 250 13.97 -14.22 7.72
N ALA A 251 14.23 -13.34 6.76
CA ALA A 251 13.79 -11.95 6.81
C ALA A 251 12.26 -11.88 6.93
N SER A 252 11.52 -12.59 6.08
CA SER A 252 10.06 -12.63 6.11
C SER A 252 9.49 -13.18 7.43
N ARG A 253 10.18 -14.13 8.09
CA ARG A 253 9.74 -14.70 9.38
C ARG A 253 10.02 -13.79 10.58
N ARG A 254 11.03 -12.94 10.54
CA ARG A 254 11.30 -11.96 11.61
C ARG A 254 10.33 -10.79 11.59
N TRP A 255 9.85 -10.41 10.41
CA TRP A 255 8.85 -9.34 10.26
C TRP A 255 7.41 -9.79 10.52
N ALA A 256 7.16 -11.10 10.50
CA ALA A 256 5.90 -11.67 10.96
C ALA A 256 5.76 -11.65 12.50
N ALA A 257 6.81 -11.28 13.24
CA ALA A 257 6.75 -11.17 14.70
C ALA A 257 6.49 -9.71 15.12
N PRO A 258 5.40 -9.41 15.82
CA PRO A 258 4.97 -8.03 16.16
C PRO A 258 5.88 -7.25 17.12
N THR A 259 6.97 -7.85 17.62
CA THR A 259 7.71 -7.32 18.78
C THR A 259 8.90 -6.43 18.47
N ALA A 260 9.33 -6.30 17.22
CA ALA A 260 10.57 -5.57 16.91
C ALA A 260 10.40 -4.05 16.74
N TRP A 261 9.17 -3.56 16.55
CA TRP A 261 8.90 -2.11 16.35
C TRP A 261 8.46 -1.37 17.63
N ALA A 262 8.00 -2.11 18.65
CA ALA A 262 7.46 -1.50 19.86
C ALA A 262 8.52 -0.99 20.86
N THR A 263 9.82 -1.30 20.66
CA THR A 263 10.86 -0.99 21.66
C THR A 263 11.83 0.12 21.25
N SER A 264 11.72 0.70 20.06
CA SER A 264 12.61 1.79 19.62
C SER A 264 11.91 3.12 19.30
N ALA A 265 10.63 3.23 19.54
CA ALA A 265 9.89 4.49 19.40
C ALA A 265 9.78 5.16 20.78
N SER A 266 10.82 5.82 21.22
CA SER A 266 10.69 6.95 22.13
C SER A 266 10.39 8.18 21.26
N TRP A 267 9.15 8.56 21.23
CA TRP A 267 8.66 9.82 20.65
C TRP A 267 8.86 10.96 21.64
#